data_e077052c799e51ceebd20bff641737f1
#
_entry.id   e077052c799e51ceebd20bff641737f1
#
_cell.length_a   1.000
_cell.length_b   1.000
_cell.length_c   1.000
_cell.angle_alpha   90.00
_cell.angle_beta   90.00
_cell.angle_gamma   90.00
#
_symmetry.space_group_name_H-M   'P 1'
#
loop_
_entity.id
_entity.type
_entity.pdbx_description
1 polymer ?
#
loop_
_entity_poly.entity_id
_entity_poly.type
_entity_poly.pdbx_seq_one_letter_code
_entity_poly.pdbx_strand_id
1 'polypeptide(L)'
;MDVHRDRLVLEDRQGPLTMVQDPHLVPLLPVPFAGFACPACGGTALRMGPSVWPGVHVLQERTCTGCGHHYLQDLPVGFAVDHPMAIGLRDGALYNPTNGEPWIHEPLVRSFRSPQDREVRVERIVHRRCDRVIILNTLDFLYGHVLLKLYNAQHYLDRHPDLGLVLILPRMFQWLVPEGVAEVWLVDQRLGEAHGWYTAIDRFVQEQLPRYGEVYLGRGYAHPEFATMDIARFTKVKPFAMEDFLTAPPHITFVARQDRLWFATPAAKFLYRVFNRLGLK
;
A
#
# COMPACT_ATOMS: atom_id res chain seq x y z
N MET A 1 45.00 40.10 -7.92
CA MET A 1 43.96 39.32 -8.64
C MET A 1 43.18 38.57 -7.58
N ASP A 2 42.12 39.21 -7.08
CA ASP A 2 41.25 38.67 -6.05
C ASP A 2 40.17 37.81 -6.71
N VAL A 3 40.09 36.54 -6.29
CA VAL A 3 39.04 35.61 -6.68
C VAL A 3 37.93 35.71 -5.64
N HIS A 4 36.88 36.44 -5.96
CA HIS A 4 35.62 36.45 -5.20
C HIS A 4 35.02 35.06 -5.16
N ARG A 5 34.95 34.49 -3.97
CA ARG A 5 34.09 33.32 -3.65
C ARG A 5 32.71 33.85 -3.36
N ASP A 6 31.82 33.70 -4.32
CA ASP A 6 30.37 33.86 -4.10
C ASP A 6 29.89 32.73 -3.19
N ARG A 7 29.58 33.08 -1.95
CA ARG A 7 28.80 32.24 -1.02
C ARG A 7 27.37 32.32 -1.46
N LEU A 8 26.87 31.25 -2.05
CA LEU A 8 25.43 31.01 -2.15
C LEU A 8 24.85 30.85 -0.73
N VAL A 9 24.20 31.92 -0.28
CA VAL A 9 23.34 31.85 0.94
C VAL A 9 22.09 31.11 0.53
N LEU A 10 21.99 29.86 0.95
CA LEU A 10 20.71 29.14 0.93
C LEU A 10 19.82 29.79 1.99
N GLU A 11 18.87 30.59 1.56
CA GLU A 11 17.80 31.08 2.42
C GLU A 11 16.99 29.91 2.88
N ASP A 12 17.01 29.68 4.19
CA ASP A 12 16.25 28.68 4.91
C ASP A 12 14.76 29.08 4.85
N ARG A 13 13.97 28.37 4.02
CA ARG A 13 12.53 28.55 3.94
C ARG A 13 11.86 27.86 5.13
N GLN A 14 12.08 28.36 6.32
CA GLN A 14 11.36 27.94 7.53
C GLN A 14 10.16 28.87 7.80
N GLY A 15 9.11 28.73 6.97
CA GLY A 15 7.77 29.02 7.42
C GLY A 15 7.22 27.82 8.24
N PRO A 16 6.26 28.00 9.16
CA PRO A 16 5.67 26.88 9.89
C PRO A 16 5.10 25.88 8.89
N LEU A 17 5.63 24.65 8.89
CA LEU A 17 5.13 23.55 8.06
C LEU A 17 3.70 23.24 8.51
N THR A 18 2.72 23.76 7.78
CA THR A 18 1.31 23.45 8.02
C THR A 18 1.01 22.11 7.37
N MET A 19 1.10 21.03 8.16
CA MET A 19 0.76 19.68 7.70
C MET A 19 -0.72 19.60 7.30
N VAL A 20 -0.99 18.88 6.22
CA VAL A 20 -2.37 18.65 5.76
C VAL A 20 -3.11 17.81 6.80
N GLN A 21 -4.25 18.31 7.26
CA GLN A 21 -5.13 17.64 8.21
C GLN A 21 -6.25 16.93 7.43
N ASP A 22 -6.09 15.63 7.22
CA ASP A 22 -7.10 14.77 6.63
C ASP A 22 -7.06 13.39 7.32
N PRO A 23 -8.19 12.87 7.81
CA PRO A 23 -8.25 11.57 8.47
C PRO A 23 -7.87 10.41 7.54
N HIS A 24 -7.88 10.61 6.22
CA HIS A 24 -7.46 9.61 5.23
C HIS A 24 -5.96 9.64 4.92
N LEU A 25 -5.21 10.57 5.51
CA LEU A 25 -3.76 10.70 5.35
C LEU A 25 -3.02 10.33 6.64
N VAL A 26 -1.90 9.67 6.47
CA VAL A 26 -0.96 9.35 7.55
C VAL A 26 0.36 10.07 7.24
N PRO A 27 0.80 11.05 8.04
CA PRO A 27 2.04 11.76 7.79
C PRO A 27 3.25 10.83 7.93
N LEU A 28 4.24 10.99 7.01
CA LEU A 28 5.45 10.19 7.01
C LEU A 28 6.71 11.07 7.07
N LEU A 29 6.79 12.13 6.27
CA LEU A 29 7.91 13.08 6.22
C LEU A 29 7.40 14.51 6.15
N PRO A 30 8.08 15.50 6.76
CA PRO A 30 9.25 15.35 7.65
C PRO A 30 8.89 14.88 9.07
N VAL A 31 7.61 14.93 9.43
CA VAL A 31 7.11 14.54 10.77
C VAL A 31 6.37 13.22 10.66
N PRO A 32 6.92 12.11 11.18
CA PRO A 32 6.27 10.81 11.10
C PRO A 32 5.07 10.70 12.04
N PHE A 33 4.14 9.81 11.68
CA PHE A 33 2.94 9.51 12.46
C PHE A 33 3.26 8.99 13.86
N ALA A 34 2.77 9.68 14.90
CA ALA A 34 3.03 9.37 16.30
C ALA A 34 1.87 8.68 17.03
N GLY A 35 0.81 8.27 16.33
CA GLY A 35 -0.48 7.92 16.89
C GLY A 35 -0.60 6.63 17.72
N PHE A 36 0.48 5.88 17.98
CA PHE A 36 0.44 4.67 18.80
C PHE A 36 1.39 4.76 19.99
N ALA A 37 0.94 4.27 21.14
CA ALA A 37 1.76 4.10 22.32
C ALA A 37 2.67 2.86 22.20
N CYS A 38 3.70 2.77 23.02
CA CYS A 38 4.54 1.59 23.11
C CYS A 38 3.72 0.34 23.48
N PRO A 39 3.76 -0.73 22.69
CA PRO A 39 2.94 -1.92 22.96
C PRO A 39 3.41 -2.70 24.20
N ALA A 40 4.64 -2.48 24.67
CA ALA A 40 5.17 -3.18 25.83
C ALA A 40 4.84 -2.49 27.15
N CYS A 41 4.80 -1.14 27.20
CA CYS A 41 4.61 -0.41 28.46
C CYS A 41 3.53 0.69 28.43
N GLY A 42 2.89 0.93 27.26
CA GLY A 42 1.90 2.01 27.11
C GLY A 42 2.49 3.43 27.05
N GLY A 43 3.82 3.59 27.13
CA GLY A 43 4.46 4.91 27.08
C GLY A 43 4.33 5.57 25.71
N THR A 44 4.21 6.91 25.70
CA THR A 44 4.08 7.71 24.47
C THR A 44 5.35 8.42 24.03
N ALA A 45 6.41 8.38 24.86
CA ALA A 45 7.72 8.95 24.54
C ALA A 45 8.46 8.01 23.59
N LEU A 46 8.32 8.24 22.29
CA LEU A 46 8.84 7.38 21.23
C LEU A 46 9.86 8.13 20.38
N ARG A 47 10.99 7.48 20.09
CA ARG A 47 11.93 7.90 19.05
C ARG A 47 11.57 7.17 17.77
N MET A 48 11.33 7.92 16.71
CA MET A 48 11.01 7.40 15.38
C MET A 48 12.28 7.08 14.60
N GLY A 49 12.35 5.91 14.02
CA GLY A 49 13.34 5.48 13.05
C GLY A 49 12.79 5.57 11.61
N PRO A 50 13.42 4.92 10.64
CA PRO A 50 12.96 4.88 9.26
C PRO A 50 11.64 4.11 9.11
N SER A 51 10.90 4.41 8.04
CA SER A 51 9.81 3.54 7.58
C SER A 51 10.40 2.30 6.90
N VAL A 52 9.67 1.18 6.91
CA VAL A 52 10.08 -0.10 6.31
C VAL A 52 8.94 -0.61 5.43
N TRP A 53 9.25 -0.95 4.18
CA TRP A 53 8.27 -1.26 3.13
C TRP A 53 8.44 -2.68 2.57
N PRO A 54 8.05 -3.71 3.33
CA PRO A 54 8.28 -5.09 2.90
C PRO A 54 7.42 -5.54 1.72
N GLY A 55 6.35 -4.82 1.42
CA GLY A 55 5.36 -5.14 0.39
C GLY A 55 3.98 -4.64 0.75
N VAL A 56 3.09 -5.52 1.25
CA VAL A 56 1.70 -5.17 1.61
C VAL A 56 1.63 -4.18 2.78
N HIS A 57 2.52 -4.35 3.75
CA HIS A 57 2.58 -3.52 4.96
C HIS A 57 3.50 -2.31 4.78
N VAL A 58 3.22 -1.26 5.55
CA VAL A 58 4.11 -0.11 5.74
C VAL A 58 4.37 0.03 7.23
N LEU A 59 5.60 -0.21 7.64
CA LEU A 59 5.99 -0.24 9.02
C LEU A 59 6.82 0.98 9.38
N GLN A 60 6.81 1.36 10.65
CA GLN A 60 7.64 2.43 11.20
C GLN A 60 8.49 1.87 12.34
N GLU A 61 9.79 1.99 12.23
CA GLU A 61 10.70 1.65 13.31
C GLU A 61 10.52 2.62 14.47
N ARG A 62 10.43 2.09 15.69
CA ARG A 62 10.20 2.88 16.91
C ARG A 62 11.04 2.35 18.07
N THR A 63 11.52 3.26 18.90
CA THR A 63 12.14 2.94 20.19
C THR A 63 11.43 3.70 21.29
N CYS A 64 10.88 2.99 22.26
CA CYS A 64 10.32 3.60 23.46
C CYS A 64 11.45 4.11 24.36
N THR A 65 11.46 5.41 24.65
CA THR A 65 12.50 5.99 25.53
C THR A 65 12.28 5.65 27.00
N GLY A 66 11.07 5.25 27.39
CA GLY A 66 10.73 4.89 28.78
C GLY A 66 11.17 3.48 29.14
N CYS A 67 10.95 2.47 28.28
CA CYS A 67 11.30 1.08 28.58
C CYS A 67 12.38 0.47 27.67
N GLY A 68 12.88 1.23 26.68
CA GLY A 68 13.90 0.74 25.75
C GLY A 68 13.39 -0.25 24.69
N HIS A 69 12.06 -0.52 24.63
CA HIS A 69 11.52 -1.47 23.66
C HIS A 69 11.70 -0.94 22.23
N HIS A 70 12.27 -1.80 21.37
CA HIS A 70 12.57 -1.51 19.97
C HIS A 70 11.73 -2.41 19.07
N TYR A 71 10.92 -1.82 18.17
CA TYR A 71 9.89 -2.53 17.42
C TYR A 71 9.54 -1.85 16.10
N LEU A 72 8.90 -2.59 15.24
CA LEU A 72 8.25 -2.09 14.03
C LEU A 72 6.74 -1.95 14.30
N GLN A 73 6.20 -0.77 14.10
CA GLN A 73 4.77 -0.49 14.18
C GLN A 73 4.17 -0.48 12.79
N ASP A 74 3.16 -1.31 12.55
CA ASP A 74 2.38 -1.24 11.30
C ASP A 74 1.58 0.06 11.29
N LEU A 75 1.80 0.87 10.25
CA LEU A 75 1.12 2.16 10.11
C LEU A 75 -0.32 1.94 9.65
N PRO A 76 -1.27 2.84 10.00
CA PRO A 76 -2.68 2.64 9.73
C PRO A 76 -3.01 2.86 8.25
N VAL A 77 -2.48 1.95 7.40
CA VAL A 77 -2.72 1.88 5.95
C VAL A 77 -3.12 0.46 5.55
N GLY A 78 -3.97 0.32 4.55
CA GLY A 78 -4.52 -0.97 4.14
C GLY A 78 -5.20 -1.70 5.30
N PHE A 79 -4.83 -2.95 5.55
CA PHE A 79 -5.40 -3.75 6.65
C PHE A 79 -5.11 -3.19 8.03
N ALA A 80 -3.99 -2.48 8.20
CA ALA A 80 -3.60 -1.91 9.48
C ALA A 80 -4.45 -0.68 9.88
N VAL A 81 -5.38 -0.23 9.05
CA VAL A 81 -6.40 0.75 9.45
C VAL A 81 -7.26 0.19 10.59
N ASP A 82 -7.69 -1.06 10.44
CA ASP A 82 -8.57 -1.73 11.40
C ASP A 82 -7.80 -2.70 12.31
N HIS A 83 -6.65 -3.19 11.85
CA HIS A 83 -5.86 -4.24 12.50
C HIS A 83 -4.38 -3.85 12.65
N PRO A 84 -4.07 -2.72 13.31
CA PRO A 84 -2.68 -2.33 13.51
C PRO A 84 -1.97 -3.28 14.45
N MET A 85 -0.74 -3.67 14.10
CA MET A 85 0.09 -4.56 14.89
C MET A 85 1.51 -4.02 15.04
N ALA A 86 2.28 -4.59 15.97
CA ALA A 86 3.69 -4.29 16.10
C ALA A 86 4.51 -5.56 16.26
N ILE A 87 5.76 -5.54 15.79
CA ILE A 87 6.69 -6.65 15.89
C ILE A 87 7.94 -6.18 16.63
N GLY A 88 8.28 -6.85 17.73
CA GLY A 88 9.52 -6.63 18.44
C GLY A 88 10.74 -6.98 17.57
N LEU A 89 11.67 -6.04 17.41
CA LEU A 89 12.86 -6.26 16.56
C LEU A 89 13.84 -7.27 17.18
N ARG A 90 13.86 -7.38 18.50
CA ARG A 90 14.77 -8.25 19.22
C ARG A 90 14.37 -9.72 19.18
N ASP A 91 13.08 -10.00 19.29
CA ASP A 91 12.53 -11.34 19.51
C ASP A 91 11.52 -11.77 18.46
N GLY A 92 11.08 -10.86 17.59
CA GLY A 92 10.01 -11.10 16.64
C GLY A 92 8.64 -11.34 17.31
N ALA A 93 8.48 -10.90 18.57
CA ALA A 93 7.22 -11.01 19.27
C ALA A 93 6.15 -10.12 18.61
N LEU A 94 4.95 -10.67 18.47
CA LEU A 94 3.81 -9.95 17.92
C LEU A 94 3.05 -9.25 19.05
N TYR A 95 2.81 -7.96 18.89
CA TYR A 95 1.99 -7.14 19.79
C TYR A 95 0.70 -6.71 19.11
N ASN A 96 -0.34 -6.58 19.92
CA ASN A 96 -1.68 -6.16 19.48
C ASN A 96 -2.24 -7.03 18.33
N PRO A 97 -2.11 -8.39 18.40
CA PRO A 97 -2.72 -9.22 17.40
C PRO A 97 -4.23 -9.03 17.46
N THR A 98 -4.85 -8.85 16.32
CA THR A 98 -6.31 -8.81 16.25
C THR A 98 -6.84 -10.21 16.46
N ASN A 99 -7.73 -10.40 17.43
CA ASN A 99 -8.36 -11.68 17.68
C ASN A 99 -9.14 -12.16 16.45
N GLY A 100 -8.86 -13.38 16.00
CA GLY A 100 -9.58 -14.02 14.91
C GLY A 100 -9.07 -13.75 13.50
N GLU A 101 -7.98 -12.97 13.33
CA GLU A 101 -7.45 -12.61 12.01
C GLU A 101 -6.00 -13.10 11.77
N PRO A 102 -5.70 -14.39 11.99
CA PRO A 102 -4.33 -14.91 11.83
C PRO A 102 -3.82 -14.80 10.38
N TRP A 103 -4.70 -14.76 9.41
CA TRP A 103 -4.36 -14.62 8.00
C TRP A 103 -3.73 -13.25 7.65
N ILE A 104 -3.89 -12.23 8.51
CA ILE A 104 -3.25 -10.90 8.35
C ILE A 104 -1.83 -10.94 8.95
N HIS A 105 -1.70 -11.32 10.21
CA HIS A 105 -0.46 -11.14 10.95
C HIS A 105 0.49 -12.35 10.90
N GLU A 106 0.01 -13.58 10.75
CA GLU A 106 0.91 -14.73 10.60
C GLU A 106 1.83 -14.63 9.37
N PRO A 107 1.34 -14.22 8.17
CA PRO A 107 2.23 -14.00 7.03
C PRO A 107 3.27 -12.92 7.28
N LEU A 108 2.90 -11.81 7.95
CA LEU A 108 3.84 -10.74 8.28
C LEU A 108 4.95 -11.23 9.21
N VAL A 109 4.61 -11.87 10.32
CA VAL A 109 5.59 -12.42 11.28
C VAL A 109 6.49 -13.47 10.63
N ARG A 110 5.90 -14.37 9.82
CA ARG A 110 6.68 -15.40 9.11
C ARG A 110 7.66 -14.75 8.13
N SER A 111 7.22 -13.78 7.36
CA SER A 111 8.05 -13.09 6.38
C SER A 111 9.12 -12.22 7.05
N PHE A 112 8.83 -11.59 8.18
CA PHE A 112 9.82 -10.88 9.00
C PHE A 112 10.98 -11.78 9.43
N ARG A 113 10.68 -13.03 9.85
CA ARG A 113 11.68 -14.02 10.26
C ARG A 113 12.46 -14.64 9.10
N SER A 114 11.95 -14.50 7.87
CA SER A 114 12.56 -15.04 6.65
C SER A 114 12.40 -14.05 5.52
N PRO A 115 13.12 -12.91 5.56
CA PRO A 115 13.06 -11.91 4.48
C PRO A 115 13.48 -12.53 3.14
N GLN A 116 12.89 -12.02 2.06
CA GLN A 116 13.22 -12.46 0.71
C GLN A 116 14.26 -11.53 0.11
N ASP A 117 15.45 -12.05 -0.14
CA ASP A 117 16.52 -11.32 -0.85
C ASP A 117 16.35 -11.43 -2.38
N ARG A 118 15.29 -12.10 -2.83
CA ARG A 118 14.96 -12.18 -4.24
C ARG A 118 14.78 -10.78 -4.82
N GLU A 119 15.41 -10.55 -5.95
CA GLU A 119 15.25 -9.30 -6.67
C GLU A 119 13.82 -9.19 -7.20
N VAL A 120 13.15 -8.12 -6.80
CA VAL A 120 11.83 -7.72 -7.30
C VAL A 120 12.04 -6.42 -8.05
N ARG A 121 11.82 -6.46 -9.37
CA ARG A 121 11.94 -5.27 -10.20
C ARG A 121 10.80 -4.31 -9.87
N VAL A 122 11.15 -3.06 -9.57
CA VAL A 122 10.21 -1.96 -9.47
C VAL A 122 10.52 -0.95 -10.57
N GLU A 123 9.57 -0.73 -11.45
CA GLU A 123 9.66 0.28 -12.50
C GLU A 123 8.95 1.55 -12.06
N ARG A 124 9.64 2.67 -12.17
CA ARG A 124 9.09 3.98 -11.87
C ARG A 124 8.70 4.72 -13.16
N ILE A 125 7.43 5.10 -13.25
CA ILE A 125 6.88 5.93 -14.33
C ILE A 125 6.51 7.28 -13.73
N VAL A 126 7.08 8.36 -14.27
CA VAL A 126 6.85 9.73 -13.80
C VAL A 126 6.03 10.48 -14.82
N HIS A 127 4.83 10.91 -14.44
CA HIS A 127 3.96 11.77 -15.25
C HIS A 127 4.12 13.25 -14.88
N ARG A 128 4.29 13.53 -13.57
CA ARG A 128 4.47 14.87 -13.04
C ARG A 128 5.43 14.82 -11.84
N ARG A 129 6.37 15.76 -11.78
CA ARG A 129 7.25 15.91 -10.61
C ARG A 129 6.56 16.75 -9.55
N CYS A 130 6.53 16.27 -8.32
CA CYS A 130 5.95 16.92 -7.17
C CYS A 130 6.92 16.81 -5.99
N ASP A 131 7.02 17.89 -5.21
CA ASP A 131 7.80 17.90 -3.96
C ASP A 131 6.99 17.37 -2.78
N ARG A 132 5.67 17.54 -2.82
CA ARG A 132 4.70 17.09 -1.81
C ARG A 132 3.85 15.98 -2.40
N VAL A 133 3.82 14.80 -1.75
CA VAL A 133 3.18 13.63 -2.32
C VAL A 133 2.34 12.85 -1.31
N ILE A 134 1.34 12.14 -1.84
CA ILE A 134 0.63 11.05 -1.17
C ILE A 134 1.08 9.75 -1.82
N ILE A 135 1.64 8.82 -1.04
CA ILE A 135 1.96 7.48 -1.51
C ILE A 135 0.82 6.53 -1.13
N LEU A 136 0.17 5.95 -2.12
CA LEU A 136 -0.87 4.94 -1.94
C LEU A 136 -0.31 3.56 -2.28
N ASN A 137 -0.09 2.73 -1.25
CA ASN A 137 0.35 1.36 -1.40
C ASN A 137 -0.86 0.44 -1.68
N THR A 138 -0.98 -0.06 -2.90
CA THR A 138 -2.06 -0.95 -3.30
C THR A 138 -1.64 -2.41 -3.37
N LEU A 139 -0.40 -2.74 -2.98
CA LEU A 139 0.06 -4.13 -2.97
C LEU A 139 -0.84 -4.99 -2.09
N ASP A 140 -1.21 -6.16 -2.62
CA ASP A 140 -1.98 -7.16 -1.90
C ASP A 140 -1.81 -8.54 -2.55
N PHE A 141 -2.15 -9.59 -1.81
CA PHE A 141 -2.13 -10.97 -2.29
C PHE A 141 -3.44 -11.40 -2.96
N LEU A 142 -4.51 -10.60 -2.82
CA LEU A 142 -5.81 -10.82 -3.44
C LEU A 142 -6.08 -9.79 -4.54
N TYR A 143 -6.49 -10.26 -5.71
CA TYR A 143 -6.85 -9.40 -6.85
C TYR A 143 -7.88 -8.33 -6.47
N GLY A 144 -8.97 -8.74 -5.81
CA GLY A 144 -10.01 -7.81 -5.36
C GLY A 144 -9.51 -6.76 -4.39
N HIS A 145 -8.61 -7.11 -3.46
CA HIS A 145 -8.08 -6.15 -2.50
C HIS A 145 -7.15 -5.12 -3.16
N VAL A 146 -6.37 -5.51 -4.17
CA VAL A 146 -5.60 -4.53 -4.97
C VAL A 146 -6.54 -3.52 -5.62
N LEU A 147 -7.67 -3.98 -6.20
CA LEU A 147 -8.68 -3.09 -6.79
C LEU A 147 -9.28 -2.15 -5.76
N LEU A 148 -9.71 -2.68 -4.60
CA LEU A 148 -10.33 -1.90 -3.53
C LEU A 148 -9.38 -0.82 -3.00
N LYS A 149 -8.11 -1.17 -2.80
CA LYS A 149 -7.08 -0.20 -2.41
C LYS A 149 -6.84 0.84 -3.51
N LEU A 150 -6.75 0.41 -4.78
CA LEU A 150 -6.54 1.31 -5.90
C LEU A 150 -7.67 2.33 -6.06
N TYR A 151 -8.90 1.94 -5.83
CA TYR A 151 -10.05 2.84 -5.93
C TYR A 151 -10.00 4.02 -4.96
N ASN A 152 -9.25 3.91 -3.86
CA ASN A 152 -9.01 5.06 -2.98
C ASN A 152 -8.23 6.19 -3.68
N ALA A 153 -7.58 5.94 -4.81
CA ALA A 153 -6.89 6.98 -5.59
C ALA A 153 -7.84 8.12 -6.00
N GLN A 154 -9.12 7.81 -6.27
CA GLN A 154 -10.12 8.83 -6.59
C GLN A 154 -10.23 9.87 -5.48
N HIS A 155 -10.33 9.45 -4.22
CA HIS A 155 -10.42 10.36 -3.07
C HIS A 155 -9.25 11.36 -3.05
N TYR A 156 -8.03 10.87 -3.20
CA TYR A 156 -6.83 11.72 -3.13
C TYR A 156 -6.70 12.66 -4.32
N LEU A 157 -7.03 12.20 -5.52
CA LEU A 157 -7.02 13.03 -6.72
C LEU A 157 -8.05 14.16 -6.66
N ASP A 158 -9.21 13.91 -6.04
CA ASP A 158 -10.30 14.89 -5.96
C ASP A 158 -10.13 15.85 -4.78
N ARG A 159 -9.60 15.38 -3.65
CA ARG A 159 -9.49 16.18 -2.42
C ARG A 159 -8.15 16.90 -2.27
N HIS A 160 -7.08 16.39 -2.87
CA HIS A 160 -5.72 16.91 -2.72
C HIS A 160 -5.05 17.15 -4.08
N PRO A 161 -5.61 18.00 -4.97
CA PRO A 161 -5.07 18.24 -6.30
C PRO A 161 -3.70 18.94 -6.27
N ASP A 162 -3.35 19.58 -5.16
CA ASP A 162 -2.06 20.24 -4.88
C ASP A 162 -0.95 19.24 -4.50
N LEU A 163 -1.31 18.02 -4.09
CA LEU A 163 -0.36 16.95 -3.80
C LEU A 163 -0.19 16.01 -5.00
N GLY A 164 1.01 15.49 -5.19
CA GLY A 164 1.25 14.46 -6.19
C GLY A 164 0.81 13.09 -5.67
N LEU A 165 -0.10 12.39 -6.36
CA LEU A 165 -0.41 11.00 -6.02
C LEU A 165 0.64 10.06 -6.62
N VAL A 166 1.27 9.25 -5.78
CA VAL A 166 2.20 8.17 -6.13
C VAL A 166 1.52 6.84 -5.85
N LEU A 167 1.39 5.99 -6.86
CA LEU A 167 0.79 4.66 -6.73
C LEU A 167 1.87 3.59 -6.70
N ILE A 168 1.84 2.71 -5.69
CA ILE A 168 2.59 1.46 -5.69
C ILE A 168 1.59 0.35 -6.01
N LEU A 169 1.78 -0.36 -7.14
CA LEU A 169 0.84 -1.41 -7.54
C LEU A 169 1.52 -2.55 -8.30
N PRO A 170 0.95 -3.77 -8.26
CA PRO A 170 1.45 -4.86 -9.09
C PRO A 170 1.29 -4.51 -10.57
N ARG A 171 2.30 -4.79 -11.39
CA ARG A 171 2.35 -4.45 -12.83
C ARG A 171 1.09 -4.83 -13.61
N MET A 172 0.49 -5.94 -13.28
CA MET A 172 -0.72 -6.43 -13.96
C MET A 172 -1.92 -5.48 -13.88
N PHE A 173 -1.91 -4.51 -12.96
CA PHE A 173 -2.98 -3.51 -12.78
C PHE A 173 -2.66 -2.15 -13.43
N GLN A 174 -1.55 -2.01 -14.14
CA GLN A 174 -1.12 -0.76 -14.76
C GLN A 174 -2.22 -0.10 -15.61
N TRP A 175 -3.02 -0.89 -16.30
CA TRP A 175 -4.10 -0.44 -17.17
C TRP A 175 -5.26 0.24 -16.42
N LEU A 176 -5.36 0.05 -15.10
CA LEU A 176 -6.38 0.66 -14.23
C LEU A 176 -5.92 1.97 -13.59
N VAL A 177 -4.70 2.42 -13.83
CA VAL A 177 -4.20 3.68 -13.26
C VAL A 177 -5.07 4.85 -13.75
N PRO A 178 -5.70 5.63 -12.84
CA PRO A 178 -6.52 6.76 -13.23
C PRO A 178 -5.65 7.92 -13.74
N GLU A 179 -6.27 8.81 -14.50
CA GLU A 179 -5.64 10.07 -14.91
C GLU A 179 -5.36 10.96 -13.69
N GLY A 180 -4.34 11.82 -13.80
CA GLY A 180 -3.95 12.74 -12.73
C GLY A 180 -2.92 12.20 -11.74
N VAL A 181 -2.60 10.89 -11.77
CA VAL A 181 -1.52 10.29 -10.97
C VAL A 181 -0.18 10.91 -11.34
N ALA A 182 0.60 11.32 -10.34
CA ALA A 182 1.90 11.95 -10.55
C ALA A 182 3.01 10.93 -10.86
N GLU A 183 3.06 9.85 -10.11
CA GLU A 183 4.03 8.75 -10.34
C GLU A 183 3.37 7.39 -10.13
N VAL A 184 3.87 6.39 -10.84
CA VAL A 184 3.46 4.99 -10.71
C VAL A 184 4.70 4.12 -10.50
N TRP A 185 4.70 3.33 -9.43
CA TRP A 185 5.74 2.35 -9.12
C TRP A 185 5.20 0.96 -9.35
N LEU A 186 5.55 0.37 -10.49
CA LEU A 186 5.07 -0.95 -10.90
C LEU A 186 5.97 -2.04 -10.33
N VAL A 187 5.40 -2.84 -9.46
CA VAL A 187 6.09 -3.97 -8.82
C VAL A 187 5.88 -5.24 -9.62
N ASP A 188 6.98 -5.86 -10.06
CA ASP A 188 6.97 -7.11 -10.82
C ASP A 188 6.88 -8.31 -9.87
N GLN A 189 5.68 -8.50 -9.29
CA GLN A 189 5.40 -9.53 -8.31
C GLN A 189 4.08 -10.23 -8.62
N ARG A 190 4.05 -11.55 -8.41
CA ARG A 190 2.80 -12.33 -8.46
C ARG A 190 1.99 -12.08 -7.19
N LEU A 191 0.68 -11.97 -7.29
CA LEU A 191 -0.19 -11.73 -6.13
C LEU A 191 0.01 -12.76 -5.02
N GLY A 192 0.11 -14.04 -5.35
CA GLY A 192 0.33 -15.10 -4.36
C GLY A 192 1.64 -15.00 -3.57
N GLU A 193 2.57 -14.15 -4.01
CA GLU A 193 3.85 -13.92 -3.36
C GLU A 193 3.84 -12.66 -2.48
N ALA A 194 2.79 -11.84 -2.53
CA ALA A 194 2.74 -10.53 -1.88
C ALA A 194 2.78 -10.58 -0.33
N HIS A 195 2.59 -11.74 0.28
CA HIS A 195 2.80 -11.95 1.72
C HIS A 195 4.28 -11.96 2.14
N GLY A 196 5.21 -11.94 1.19
CA GLY A 196 6.63 -11.92 1.48
C GLY A 196 7.11 -10.60 2.07
N TRP A 197 8.27 -10.65 2.73
CA TRP A 197 9.06 -9.48 3.11
C TRP A 197 10.17 -9.30 2.08
N TYR A 198 10.04 -8.31 1.21
CA TYR A 198 10.96 -8.09 0.10
C TYR A 198 11.87 -6.89 0.36
N THR A 199 13.13 -7.16 0.64
CA THR A 199 14.14 -6.12 0.88
C THR A 199 14.34 -5.23 -0.36
N ALA A 200 14.11 -5.77 -1.55
CA ALA A 200 14.21 -5.00 -2.79
C ALA A 200 13.14 -3.89 -2.90
N ILE A 201 11.91 -4.15 -2.42
CA ILE A 201 10.84 -3.13 -2.42
C ILE A 201 11.19 -2.04 -1.41
N ASP A 202 11.59 -2.41 -0.18
CA ASP A 202 12.00 -1.44 0.83
C ASP A 202 13.15 -0.57 0.33
N ARG A 203 14.23 -1.16 -0.16
CA ARG A 203 15.38 -0.43 -0.72
C ARG A 203 14.94 0.57 -1.79
N PHE A 204 14.11 0.15 -2.75
CA PHE A 204 13.59 1.03 -3.79
C PHE A 204 12.85 2.23 -3.19
N VAL A 205 11.93 2.00 -2.24
CA VAL A 205 11.17 3.08 -1.61
C VAL A 205 12.10 4.04 -0.86
N GLN A 206 13.08 3.52 -0.08
CA GLN A 206 14.05 4.34 0.65
C GLN A 206 14.89 5.22 -0.30
N GLU A 207 15.21 4.74 -1.50
CA GLU A 207 15.91 5.52 -2.53
C GLU A 207 15.03 6.63 -3.12
N GLN A 208 13.69 6.46 -3.11
CA GLN A 208 12.78 7.46 -3.65
C GLN A 208 12.36 8.54 -2.63
N LEU A 209 12.20 8.19 -1.35
CA LEU A 209 11.71 9.10 -0.30
C LEU A 209 12.47 10.43 -0.22
N PRO A 210 13.83 10.49 -0.32
CA PRO A 210 14.59 11.75 -0.24
C PRO A 210 14.29 12.73 -1.38
N ARG A 211 13.56 12.33 -2.41
CA ARG A 211 13.16 13.21 -3.52
C ARG A 211 12.03 14.16 -3.18
N TYR A 212 11.38 13.93 -2.04
CA TYR A 212 10.20 14.65 -1.62
C TYR A 212 10.46 15.42 -0.33
N GLY A 213 9.99 16.66 -0.27
CA GLY A 213 10.03 17.49 0.94
C GLY A 213 8.94 17.10 1.92
N GLU A 214 7.78 16.60 1.42
CA GLU A 214 6.64 16.22 2.26
C GLU A 214 5.96 14.96 1.73
N VAL A 215 5.80 13.95 2.60
CA VAL A 215 5.21 12.66 2.24
C VAL A 215 4.10 12.30 3.21
N TYR A 216 2.95 11.96 2.66
CA TYR A 216 1.84 11.32 3.32
C TYR A 216 1.64 9.90 2.77
N LEU A 217 1.09 9.02 3.59
CA LEU A 217 0.55 7.75 3.12
C LEU A 217 -0.97 7.88 2.97
N GLY A 218 -1.49 7.45 1.85
CA GLY A 218 -2.91 7.22 1.69
C GLY A 218 -3.30 5.98 2.50
N ARG A 219 -4.37 6.04 3.29
CA ARG A 219 -4.79 4.90 4.12
C ARG A 219 -5.11 3.65 3.30
N GLY A 220 -5.57 3.81 2.05
CA GLY A 220 -5.78 2.68 1.14
C GLY A 220 -6.69 1.62 1.79
N TYR A 221 -7.89 2.02 2.22
CA TYR A 221 -8.86 1.11 2.83
C TYR A 221 -9.09 -0.10 1.95
N ALA A 222 -9.10 -1.29 2.54
CA ALA A 222 -9.40 -2.51 1.82
C ALA A 222 -10.86 -2.56 1.31
N HIS A 223 -11.75 -1.81 1.97
CA HIS A 223 -13.18 -1.70 1.63
C HIS A 223 -13.62 -0.24 1.56
N PRO A 224 -13.31 0.48 0.44
CA PRO A 224 -13.74 1.85 0.25
C PRO A 224 -15.26 1.97 0.07
N GLU A 225 -15.79 3.20 0.21
CA GLU A 225 -17.21 3.48 -0.04
C GLU A 225 -17.55 3.31 -1.53
N PHE A 226 -18.26 2.23 -1.85
CA PHE A 226 -18.59 1.89 -3.23
C PHE A 226 -19.60 2.82 -3.88
N ALA A 227 -20.49 3.44 -3.11
CA ALA A 227 -21.56 4.28 -3.64
C ALA A 227 -21.06 5.53 -4.38
N THR A 228 -19.84 6.00 -4.02
CA THR A 228 -19.24 7.21 -4.59
C THR A 228 -18.18 6.91 -5.64
N MET A 229 -17.97 5.65 -5.99
CA MET A 229 -16.89 5.21 -6.86
C MET A 229 -17.24 5.39 -8.33
N ASP A 230 -16.41 6.13 -9.06
CA ASP A 230 -16.46 6.20 -10.52
C ASP A 230 -15.60 5.09 -11.15
N ILE A 231 -16.22 3.96 -11.45
CA ILE A 231 -15.57 2.81 -12.08
C ILE A 231 -14.98 3.17 -13.45
N ALA A 232 -15.62 4.05 -14.20
CA ALA A 232 -15.16 4.44 -15.53
C ALA A 232 -13.81 5.16 -15.49
N ARG A 233 -13.52 5.89 -14.41
CA ARG A 233 -12.23 6.55 -14.18
C ARG A 233 -11.04 5.58 -14.19
N PHE A 234 -11.27 4.34 -13.72
CA PHE A 234 -10.25 3.29 -13.64
C PHE A 234 -10.27 2.38 -14.87
N THR A 235 -11.45 1.90 -15.25
CA THR A 235 -11.60 0.91 -16.35
C THR A 235 -11.53 1.54 -17.73
N LYS A 236 -11.72 2.86 -17.85
CA LYS A 236 -11.85 3.60 -19.12
C LYS A 236 -13.07 3.15 -19.95
N VAL A 237 -14.00 2.44 -19.32
CA VAL A 237 -15.23 1.97 -19.94
C VAL A 237 -16.39 2.84 -19.47
N LYS A 238 -17.19 3.36 -20.40
CA LYS A 238 -18.38 4.13 -20.07
C LYS A 238 -19.36 3.28 -19.25
N PRO A 239 -20.02 3.85 -18.25
CA PRO A 239 -21.11 3.17 -17.56
C PRO A 239 -22.18 2.71 -18.54
N PHE A 240 -22.75 1.57 -18.27
CA PHE A 240 -23.88 1.04 -19.03
C PHE A 240 -25.14 1.87 -18.74
N ALA A 241 -25.88 2.26 -19.78
CA ALA A 241 -27.16 2.95 -19.59
C ALA A 241 -28.26 1.93 -19.25
N MET A 242 -29.00 2.17 -18.16
CA MET A 242 -30.08 1.25 -17.74
C MET A 242 -31.17 1.10 -18.80
N GLU A 243 -31.41 2.16 -19.58
CA GLU A 243 -32.35 2.18 -20.69
C GLU A 243 -31.98 1.17 -21.79
N ASP A 244 -30.68 1.05 -22.08
CA ASP A 244 -30.16 0.07 -23.04
C ASP A 244 -30.37 -1.36 -22.55
N PHE A 245 -30.25 -1.57 -21.22
CA PHE A 245 -30.50 -2.86 -20.63
C PHE A 245 -31.96 -3.29 -20.71
N LEU A 246 -32.89 -2.36 -20.48
CA LEU A 246 -34.33 -2.65 -20.48
C LEU A 246 -34.83 -2.98 -21.89
N THR A 247 -34.16 -2.50 -22.92
CA THR A 247 -34.55 -2.71 -24.36
C THR A 247 -33.73 -3.82 -25.02
N ALA A 248 -32.64 -4.28 -24.40
CA ALA A 248 -31.82 -5.34 -24.95
C ALA A 248 -32.55 -6.70 -24.92
N PRO A 249 -32.31 -7.59 -25.88
CA PRO A 249 -32.80 -8.95 -25.79
C PRO A 249 -32.19 -9.64 -24.57
N PRO A 250 -32.96 -10.55 -23.91
CA PRO A 250 -32.50 -11.21 -22.71
C PRO A 250 -31.22 -12.02 -22.98
N HIS A 251 -30.15 -11.63 -22.31
CA HIS A 251 -28.86 -12.31 -22.34
C HIS A 251 -28.54 -12.89 -20.97
N ILE A 252 -28.10 -14.14 -20.91
CA ILE A 252 -27.56 -14.76 -19.71
C ILE A 252 -26.06 -14.90 -19.89
N THR A 253 -25.29 -14.19 -19.06
CA THR A 253 -23.83 -14.28 -19.04
C THR A 253 -23.39 -15.10 -17.85
N PHE A 254 -22.70 -16.20 -18.09
CA PHE A 254 -22.05 -17.00 -17.04
C PHE A 254 -20.60 -16.56 -16.89
N VAL A 255 -20.26 -16.06 -15.72
CA VAL A 255 -18.85 -15.78 -15.35
C VAL A 255 -18.34 -16.99 -14.57
N ALA A 256 -17.55 -17.83 -15.22
CA ALA A 256 -16.89 -18.97 -14.57
C ALA A 256 -15.50 -18.57 -14.11
N ARG A 257 -15.23 -18.68 -12.82
CA ARG A 257 -13.92 -18.49 -12.23
C ARG A 257 -13.21 -19.83 -12.09
N GLN A 258 -12.06 -19.98 -12.76
CA GLN A 258 -11.29 -21.25 -12.78
C GLN A 258 -10.01 -21.21 -11.93
N ASP A 259 -9.67 -20.05 -11.39
CA ASP A 259 -8.40 -19.82 -10.70
C ASP A 259 -8.40 -20.26 -9.22
N ARG A 260 -9.56 -20.43 -8.60
CA ARG A 260 -9.69 -20.82 -7.18
C ARG A 260 -10.82 -21.81 -6.93
N LEU A 261 -10.47 -22.85 -6.20
CA LEU A 261 -11.40 -23.74 -5.51
C LEU A 261 -11.30 -23.46 -4.01
N TRP A 262 -12.19 -22.63 -3.50
CA TRP A 262 -12.13 -22.09 -2.13
C TRP A 262 -12.14 -23.15 -1.04
N PHE A 263 -12.84 -24.26 -1.23
CA PHE A 263 -13.02 -25.30 -0.19
C PHE A 263 -12.42 -26.65 -0.59
N ALA A 264 -11.58 -26.69 -1.63
CA ALA A 264 -11.14 -27.97 -2.12
C ALA A 264 -9.89 -28.46 -1.38
N THR A 265 -9.96 -29.68 -0.89
CA THR A 265 -8.76 -30.41 -0.46
C THR A 265 -7.74 -30.53 -1.59
N PRO A 266 -6.45 -30.78 -1.31
CA PRO A 266 -5.46 -31.01 -2.36
C PRO A 266 -5.88 -32.06 -3.38
N ALA A 267 -6.53 -33.14 -2.96
CA ALA A 267 -7.09 -34.18 -3.82
C ALA A 267 -8.19 -33.66 -4.75
N ALA A 268 -9.14 -32.88 -4.21
CA ALA A 268 -10.20 -32.27 -5.01
C ALA A 268 -9.64 -31.27 -6.03
N LYS A 269 -8.62 -30.48 -5.67
CA LYS A 269 -7.92 -29.58 -6.61
C LYS A 269 -7.23 -30.33 -7.73
N PHE A 270 -6.62 -31.48 -7.42
CA PHE A 270 -6.00 -32.34 -8.42
C PHE A 270 -7.04 -32.93 -9.38
N LEU A 271 -8.11 -33.54 -8.87
CA LEU A 271 -9.21 -34.09 -9.67
C LEU A 271 -9.84 -33.03 -10.58
N TYR A 272 -10.11 -31.83 -10.04
CA TYR A 272 -10.65 -30.73 -10.85
C TYR A 272 -9.74 -30.34 -12.00
N ARG A 273 -8.40 -30.28 -11.78
CA ARG A 273 -7.44 -30.01 -12.84
C ARG A 273 -7.42 -31.09 -13.92
N VAL A 274 -7.54 -32.35 -13.50
CA VAL A 274 -7.62 -33.50 -14.43
C VAL A 274 -8.90 -33.44 -15.24
N PHE A 275 -10.08 -33.24 -14.62
CA PHE A 275 -11.35 -33.12 -15.32
C PHE A 275 -11.39 -31.96 -16.30
N ASN A 276 -10.87 -30.78 -15.92
CA ASN A 276 -10.77 -29.64 -16.85
C ASN A 276 -9.85 -29.91 -18.05
N ARG A 277 -8.72 -30.63 -17.85
CA ARG A 277 -7.85 -31.03 -18.95
C ARG A 277 -8.51 -32.02 -19.90
N LEU A 278 -9.39 -32.87 -19.38
CA LEU A 278 -10.11 -33.87 -20.15
C LEU A 278 -11.42 -33.34 -20.76
N GLY A 279 -11.74 -32.04 -20.52
CA GLY A 279 -13.01 -31.45 -20.98
C GLY A 279 -14.24 -32.03 -20.31
N LEU A 280 -14.08 -32.77 -19.22
CA LEU A 280 -15.16 -33.34 -18.44
C LEU A 280 -15.61 -32.27 -17.43
N LYS A 281 -16.76 -31.63 -17.69
CA LYS A 281 -17.43 -30.67 -16.78
C LYS A 281 -18.56 -31.32 -16.06
#